data_5bc2db2df9d0ea3a29030b65f8075466
#
_entry.id   5bc2db2df9d0ea3a29030b65f8075466
#
_cell.length_a   1.000
_cell.length_b   1.000
_cell.length_c   1.000
_cell.angle_alpha   90.00
_cell.angle_beta   90.00
_cell.angle_gamma   90.00
#
_symmetry.space_group_name_H-M   'P 1'
#
loop_
_entity.id
_entity.type
_entity.pdbx_description
1 polymer ?
#
loop_
_entity_poly.entity_id
_entity_poly.type
_entity_poly.pdbx_seq_one_letter_code
_entity_poly.pdbx_strand_id
1 'polypeptide(L)'
;MPLARTLAVTAALGSVVVALTACAPDPQLILGAGPSGGSTAICVGEFSEPMTFGEPLRLTGGAPDVTLVRADLVDAEGVRVVEQAAARAVLLADGTHLGVGSLYVDDGDEAWDGRVPLDGTVVSDDGGETWFVALALERTGDIAGGFAAVDLTYEVNGEQHVARGTQSMSFPATGEDCP
;
A
#
# COMPACT_ATOMS: atom_id res chain seq x y z
N MET A 1 73.57 40.99 20.69
CA MET A 1 72.99 39.93 19.86
C MET A 1 71.56 39.60 20.34
N PRO A 2 70.47 40.05 19.71
CA PRO A 2 69.17 39.68 20.14
C PRO A 2 68.64 38.53 19.25
N LEU A 3 68.12 37.49 19.88
CA LEU A 3 67.48 36.34 19.31
C LEU A 3 66.07 36.72 18.89
N ALA A 4 65.80 36.60 17.59
CA ALA A 4 64.40 36.69 17.00
C ALA A 4 63.63 35.41 17.29
N ARG A 5 62.48 35.52 17.98
CA ARG A 5 61.49 34.44 18.15
C ARG A 5 60.51 34.54 17.05
N THR A 6 60.48 33.54 16.18
CA THR A 6 59.46 33.36 15.11
C THR A 6 58.24 32.68 15.74
N LEU A 7 57.09 33.37 15.72
CA LEU A 7 55.78 32.81 16.08
C LEU A 7 55.19 32.18 14.83
N ALA A 8 55.00 30.87 14.87
CA ALA A 8 54.24 30.14 13.84
C ALA A 8 52.74 30.20 14.20
N VAL A 9 51.95 30.86 13.34
CA VAL A 9 50.50 30.87 13.44
C VAL A 9 49.94 29.68 12.61
N THR A 10 49.41 28.68 13.30
CA THR A 10 48.76 27.53 12.69
C THR A 10 47.30 27.90 12.47
N ALA A 11 46.91 28.13 11.21
CA ALA A 11 45.52 28.32 10.82
C ALA A 11 44.83 26.95 10.71
N ALA A 12 43.89 26.68 11.63
CA ALA A 12 43.04 25.51 11.57
C ALA A 12 41.87 25.79 10.57
N LEU A 13 41.93 25.18 9.41
CA LEU A 13 40.81 25.13 8.46
C LEU A 13 39.75 24.17 9.00
N GLY A 14 38.70 24.72 9.60
CA GLY A 14 37.53 23.97 9.99
C GLY A 14 36.68 23.59 8.74
N SER A 15 36.68 22.35 8.34
CA SER A 15 35.78 21.85 7.28
C SER A 15 34.34 21.81 7.82
N VAL A 16 33.50 22.74 7.34
CA VAL A 16 32.05 22.68 7.58
C VAL A 16 31.49 21.60 6.66
N VAL A 17 31.19 20.45 7.24
CA VAL A 17 30.40 19.41 6.56
C VAL A 17 28.93 19.88 6.56
N VAL A 18 28.48 20.45 5.45
CA VAL A 18 27.05 20.71 5.20
C VAL A 18 26.43 19.35 4.94
N ALA A 19 25.75 18.78 5.95
CA ALA A 19 24.87 17.65 5.74
C ALA A 19 23.70 18.13 4.88
N LEU A 20 23.74 17.83 3.59
CA LEU A 20 22.58 17.91 2.71
C LEU A 20 21.59 16.85 3.22
N THR A 21 20.61 17.26 4.01
CA THR A 21 19.41 16.48 4.23
C THR A 21 18.72 16.39 2.87
N ALA A 22 18.99 15.32 2.13
CA ALA A 22 18.19 14.97 0.98
C ALA A 22 16.75 14.83 1.50
N CYS A 23 15.85 15.71 1.04
CA CYS A 23 14.42 15.49 1.22
C CYS A 23 14.15 14.10 0.64
N ALA A 24 13.65 13.18 1.47
CA ALA A 24 13.18 11.91 0.97
C ALA A 24 12.17 12.22 -0.14
N PRO A 25 12.26 11.58 -1.30
CA PRO A 25 11.27 11.79 -2.35
C PRO A 25 9.90 11.47 -1.78
N ASP A 26 8.90 12.27 -2.16
CA ASP A 26 7.51 12.00 -1.82
C ASP A 26 7.14 10.55 -2.20
N PRO A 27 6.24 9.91 -1.45
CA PRO A 27 5.85 8.53 -1.73
C PRO A 27 5.42 8.41 -3.19
N GLN A 28 6.07 7.50 -3.89
CA GLN A 28 5.87 7.27 -5.33
C GLN A 28 4.57 6.51 -5.62
N LEU A 29 3.99 5.92 -4.59
CA LEU A 29 2.83 5.08 -4.68
C LEU A 29 1.72 5.55 -3.73
N ILE A 30 0.49 5.64 -4.26
CA ILE A 30 -0.71 5.95 -3.50
C ILE A 30 -1.58 4.70 -3.47
N LEU A 31 -1.97 4.28 -2.26
CA LEU A 31 -2.92 3.21 -2.02
C LEU A 31 -4.25 3.82 -1.59
N GLY A 32 -5.35 3.36 -2.20
CA GLY A 32 -6.71 3.79 -1.88
C GLY A 32 -7.36 4.77 -2.84
N ALA A 33 -8.56 5.21 -2.48
CA ALA A 33 -9.44 5.99 -3.34
C ALA A 33 -8.96 7.43 -3.52
N GLY A 34 -8.50 7.71 -4.72
CA GLY A 34 -8.52 8.99 -5.39
C GLY A 34 -7.78 10.19 -4.77
N PRO A 35 -7.61 11.26 -5.56
CA PRO A 35 -6.88 12.47 -5.18
C PRO A 35 -7.55 13.29 -4.07
N SER A 36 -8.76 12.96 -3.66
CA SER A 36 -9.50 13.64 -2.59
C SER A 36 -9.17 13.11 -1.19
N GLY A 37 -8.40 12.03 -1.06
CA GLY A 37 -7.90 11.55 0.24
C GLY A 37 -8.97 11.17 1.27
N GLY A 38 -10.19 10.90 0.83
CA GLY A 38 -11.26 10.45 1.73
C GLY A 38 -11.03 9.01 2.17
N SER A 39 -11.16 8.73 3.47
CA SER A 39 -11.25 7.36 3.95
C SER A 39 -12.65 6.81 3.66
N THR A 40 -12.70 5.54 3.22
CA THR A 40 -13.96 4.82 3.02
C THR A 40 -14.07 3.73 4.07
N ALA A 41 -15.17 3.72 4.82
CA ALA A 41 -15.50 2.64 5.73
C ALA A 41 -16.52 1.71 5.05
N ILE A 42 -16.19 0.44 4.99
CA ILE A 42 -17.05 -0.60 4.39
C ILE A 42 -17.50 -1.51 5.54
N CYS A 43 -18.81 -1.70 5.68
CA CYS A 43 -19.34 -2.76 6.50
C CYS A 43 -19.78 -3.91 5.58
N VAL A 44 -19.27 -5.09 5.85
CA VAL A 44 -19.61 -6.31 5.13
C VAL A 44 -20.43 -7.19 6.07
N GLY A 45 -21.53 -7.73 5.56
CA GLY A 45 -22.34 -8.67 6.34
C GLY A 45 -21.58 -9.92 6.75
N GLU A 46 -22.28 -10.88 7.34
CA GLU A 46 -21.66 -12.14 7.72
C GLU A 46 -21.07 -12.86 6.50
N PHE A 47 -19.83 -13.34 6.63
CA PHE A 47 -19.21 -14.22 5.65
C PHE A 47 -18.55 -15.41 6.35
N SER A 48 -18.78 -16.60 5.83
CA SER A 48 -18.28 -17.88 6.36
C SER A 48 -17.16 -18.47 5.51
N GLU A 49 -16.96 -17.95 4.32
CA GLU A 49 -15.94 -18.37 3.35
C GLU A 49 -14.99 -17.20 3.08
N PRO A 50 -13.77 -17.44 2.61
CA PRO A 50 -12.85 -16.37 2.25
C PRO A 50 -13.47 -15.40 1.27
N MET A 51 -13.35 -14.11 1.54
CA MET A 51 -13.81 -13.03 0.67
C MET A 51 -12.65 -12.21 0.15
N THR A 52 -12.84 -11.61 -1.03
CA THR A 52 -11.87 -10.70 -1.61
C THR A 52 -12.05 -9.28 -1.06
N PHE A 53 -10.92 -8.58 -0.94
CA PHE A 53 -10.86 -7.14 -0.68
C PHE A 53 -9.84 -6.54 -1.63
N GLY A 54 -10.20 -5.46 -2.32
CA GLY A 54 -9.30 -4.78 -3.24
C GLY A 54 -9.17 -3.29 -2.94
N GLU A 55 -7.94 -2.80 -2.89
CA GLU A 55 -7.65 -1.39 -2.74
C GLU A 55 -6.87 -0.88 -3.95
N PRO A 56 -7.37 0.16 -4.67
CA PRO A 56 -6.72 0.66 -5.87
C PRO A 56 -5.34 1.22 -5.56
N LEU A 57 -4.40 0.94 -6.45
CA LEU A 57 -3.02 1.34 -6.38
C LEU A 57 -2.69 2.23 -7.58
N ARG A 58 -2.02 3.37 -7.33
CA ARG A 58 -1.58 4.28 -8.38
C ARG A 58 -0.18 4.77 -8.11
N LEU A 59 0.59 4.89 -9.18
CA LEU A 59 1.85 5.61 -9.13
C LEU A 59 1.60 7.12 -9.29
N THR A 60 2.42 7.93 -8.65
CA THR A 60 2.45 9.37 -8.90
C THR A 60 3.14 9.63 -10.24
N GLY A 61 2.63 10.58 -11.03
CA GLY A 61 3.13 10.82 -12.39
C GLY A 61 4.63 11.02 -12.45
N GLY A 62 5.29 10.23 -13.32
CA GLY A 62 6.74 10.23 -13.46
C GLY A 62 7.47 9.40 -12.40
N ALA A 63 6.75 8.65 -11.59
CA ALA A 63 7.36 7.70 -10.66
C ALA A 63 8.10 6.59 -11.42
N PRO A 64 9.24 6.10 -10.91
CA PRO A 64 9.86 4.89 -11.41
C PRO A 64 8.97 3.67 -11.15
N ASP A 65 9.27 2.57 -11.80
CA ASP A 65 8.67 1.29 -11.49
C ASP A 65 8.85 0.96 -10.00
N VAL A 66 7.81 0.38 -9.41
CA VAL A 66 7.85 -0.08 -8.02
C VAL A 66 7.67 -1.58 -7.96
N THR A 67 8.37 -2.25 -7.06
CA THR A 67 8.20 -3.68 -6.79
C THR A 67 7.38 -3.85 -5.52
N LEU A 68 6.25 -4.55 -5.62
CA LEU A 68 5.41 -4.85 -4.46
C LEU A 68 6.08 -5.95 -3.63
N VAL A 69 5.94 -5.87 -2.29
CA VAL A 69 6.57 -6.82 -1.36
C VAL A 69 5.52 -7.56 -0.54
N ARG A 70 4.70 -6.83 0.22
CA ARG A 70 3.66 -7.41 1.07
C ARG A 70 2.60 -6.39 1.45
N ALA A 71 1.44 -6.88 1.86
CA ALA A 71 0.37 -6.08 2.42
C ALA A 71 0.02 -6.61 3.83
N ASP A 72 -0.06 -5.72 4.80
CA ASP A 72 -0.40 -6.02 6.18
C ASP A 72 -1.68 -5.28 6.58
N LEU A 73 -2.58 -5.94 7.30
CA LEU A 73 -3.75 -5.28 7.88
C LEU A 73 -3.35 -4.50 9.14
N VAL A 74 -3.86 -3.29 9.25
CA VAL A 74 -3.64 -2.41 10.42
C VAL A 74 -4.80 -2.57 11.39
N ASP A 75 -4.48 -2.76 12.68
CA ASP A 75 -5.47 -2.93 13.75
C ASP A 75 -6.52 -4.01 13.43
N ALA A 76 -6.06 -5.15 12.89
CA ALA A 76 -6.93 -6.26 12.50
C ALA A 76 -7.45 -7.02 13.72
N GLU A 77 -8.77 -7.21 13.78
CA GLU A 77 -9.45 -8.00 14.79
C GLU A 77 -10.44 -8.94 14.13
N GLY A 78 -10.45 -10.22 14.53
CA GLY A 78 -11.38 -11.20 14.01
C GLY A 78 -11.24 -11.55 12.52
N VAL A 79 -10.15 -11.16 11.88
CA VAL A 79 -9.87 -11.39 10.47
C VAL A 79 -8.38 -11.66 10.22
N ARG A 80 -8.07 -12.47 9.22
CA ARG A 80 -6.70 -12.70 8.74
C ARG A 80 -6.64 -12.69 7.22
N VAL A 81 -5.48 -12.37 6.70
CA VAL A 81 -5.16 -12.54 5.28
C VAL A 81 -4.77 -13.99 5.02
N VAL A 82 -5.41 -14.63 4.04
CA VAL A 82 -5.07 -15.99 3.60
C VAL A 82 -4.35 -16.01 2.26
N GLU A 83 -4.55 -14.98 1.43
CA GLU A 83 -3.80 -14.78 0.19
C GLU A 83 -3.57 -13.29 -0.05
N GLN A 84 -2.41 -12.95 -0.64
CA GLN A 84 -2.07 -11.59 -1.07
C GLN A 84 -1.72 -11.62 -2.55
N ALA A 85 -2.31 -10.73 -3.31
CA ALA A 85 -2.13 -10.65 -4.75
C ALA A 85 -2.09 -9.19 -5.24
N ALA A 86 -1.57 -9.01 -6.44
CA ALA A 86 -1.82 -7.82 -7.24
C ALA A 86 -2.77 -8.20 -8.38
N ALA A 87 -3.74 -7.34 -8.67
CA ALA A 87 -4.70 -7.56 -9.73
C ALA A 87 -4.82 -6.31 -10.60
N ARG A 88 -5.12 -6.49 -11.89
CA ARG A 88 -5.43 -5.38 -12.79
C ARG A 88 -6.94 -5.17 -12.83
N ALA A 89 -7.35 -3.90 -12.94
CA ALA A 89 -8.74 -3.61 -13.25
C ALA A 89 -9.12 -4.20 -14.60
N VAL A 90 -10.30 -4.79 -14.67
CA VAL A 90 -10.89 -5.25 -15.94
C VAL A 90 -11.58 -4.05 -16.59
N LEU A 91 -11.22 -3.75 -17.84
CA LEU A 91 -11.87 -2.69 -18.60
C LEU A 91 -13.15 -3.24 -19.25
N LEU A 92 -14.29 -2.75 -18.81
CA LEU A 92 -15.58 -3.10 -19.39
C LEU A 92 -15.81 -2.37 -20.73
N ALA A 93 -16.74 -2.88 -21.54
CA ALA A 93 -17.06 -2.34 -22.88
C ALA A 93 -17.57 -0.88 -22.86
N ASP A 94 -18.09 -0.41 -21.75
CA ASP A 94 -18.55 0.97 -21.53
C ASP A 94 -17.44 1.92 -21.06
N GLY A 95 -16.21 1.42 -20.92
CA GLY A 95 -15.06 2.17 -20.44
C GLY A 95 -14.93 2.23 -18.91
N THR A 96 -15.79 1.52 -18.17
CA THR A 96 -15.70 1.39 -16.72
C THR A 96 -14.58 0.43 -16.33
N HIS A 97 -13.78 0.77 -15.32
CA HIS A 97 -12.80 -0.14 -14.72
C HIS A 97 -13.45 -0.90 -13.57
N LEU A 98 -13.49 -2.22 -13.69
CA LEU A 98 -13.91 -3.12 -12.62
C LEU A 98 -12.66 -3.58 -11.87
N GLY A 99 -12.58 -3.27 -10.58
CA GLY A 99 -11.52 -3.73 -9.69
C GLY A 99 -11.95 -4.94 -8.88
N VAL A 100 -11.03 -5.43 -8.05
CA VAL A 100 -11.34 -6.46 -7.06
C VAL A 100 -12.37 -5.91 -6.07
N GLY A 101 -13.51 -6.56 -6.00
CA GLY A 101 -14.61 -6.21 -5.10
C GLY A 101 -14.53 -6.93 -3.76
N SER A 102 -15.60 -6.81 -2.96
CA SER A 102 -15.81 -7.58 -1.74
C SER A 102 -16.77 -8.72 -2.03
N LEU A 103 -16.29 -9.73 -2.74
CA LEU A 103 -17.05 -10.92 -3.15
C LEU A 103 -16.40 -12.17 -2.56
N TYR A 104 -17.14 -13.28 -2.52
CA TYR A 104 -16.52 -14.56 -2.20
C TYR A 104 -15.48 -14.92 -3.27
N VAL A 105 -14.39 -15.54 -2.85
CA VAL A 105 -13.28 -15.91 -3.76
C VAL A 105 -13.74 -16.75 -4.95
N ASP A 106 -14.78 -17.56 -4.78
CA ASP A 106 -15.31 -18.48 -5.79
C ASP A 106 -16.47 -17.90 -6.63
N ASP A 107 -16.89 -16.65 -6.40
CA ASP A 107 -18.04 -16.04 -7.08
C ASP A 107 -17.73 -15.47 -8.48
N GLY A 108 -16.52 -15.70 -9.03
CA GLY A 108 -16.16 -15.34 -10.40
C GLY A 108 -15.86 -13.85 -10.59
N ASP A 109 -15.12 -13.26 -9.67
CA ASP A 109 -14.51 -11.92 -9.82
C ASP A 109 -13.39 -11.98 -10.87
N GLU A 110 -13.64 -11.48 -12.09
CA GLU A 110 -12.66 -11.51 -13.19
C GLU A 110 -11.36 -10.81 -12.84
N ALA A 111 -11.40 -9.75 -12.03
CA ALA A 111 -10.18 -9.06 -11.59
C ALA A 111 -9.40 -9.94 -10.60
N TRP A 112 -10.09 -10.65 -9.72
CA TRP A 112 -9.45 -11.61 -8.82
C TRP A 112 -8.89 -12.82 -9.57
N ASP A 113 -9.59 -13.35 -10.54
CA ASP A 113 -9.13 -14.50 -11.34
C ASP A 113 -7.88 -14.19 -12.16
N GLY A 114 -7.72 -12.94 -12.59
CA GLY A 114 -6.54 -12.44 -13.30
C GLY A 114 -5.36 -12.04 -12.42
N ARG A 115 -5.43 -12.32 -11.11
CA ARG A 115 -4.40 -11.90 -10.15
C ARG A 115 -3.04 -12.58 -10.35
N VAL A 116 -2.02 -11.89 -9.90
CA VAL A 116 -0.65 -12.38 -9.82
C VAL A 116 -0.14 -12.29 -8.37
N PRO A 117 0.88 -13.06 -7.97
CA PRO A 117 1.46 -12.92 -6.63
C PRO A 117 1.82 -11.47 -6.32
N LEU A 118 1.54 -10.99 -5.08
CA LEU A 118 1.90 -9.63 -4.68
C LEU A 118 3.42 -9.45 -4.68
N ASP A 119 4.11 -10.35 -3.99
CA ASP A 119 5.56 -10.30 -3.83
C ASP A 119 6.29 -10.45 -5.16
N GLY A 120 7.15 -9.50 -5.45
CA GLY A 120 7.93 -9.41 -6.69
C GLY A 120 7.18 -8.84 -7.90
N THR A 121 5.89 -8.51 -7.78
CA THR A 121 5.16 -7.86 -8.88
C THR A 121 5.66 -6.44 -9.08
N VAL A 122 6.03 -6.13 -10.33
CA VAL A 122 6.47 -4.80 -10.75
C VAL A 122 5.27 -4.04 -11.32
N VAL A 123 5.04 -2.85 -10.79
CA VAL A 123 4.02 -1.92 -11.26
C VAL A 123 4.70 -0.72 -11.89
N SER A 124 4.31 -0.40 -13.13
CA SER A 124 4.82 0.71 -13.92
C SER A 124 3.69 1.71 -14.23
N ASP A 125 4.05 2.97 -14.44
CA ASP A 125 3.12 3.99 -14.97
C ASP A 125 3.07 3.87 -16.51
N ASP A 126 2.54 2.78 -17.02
CA ASP A 126 2.48 2.44 -18.45
C ASP A 126 1.22 2.95 -19.17
N GLY A 127 0.62 4.03 -18.66
CA GLY A 127 -0.35 4.81 -19.43
C GLY A 127 -1.81 4.44 -19.25
N GLY A 128 -2.21 3.95 -18.09
CA GLY A 128 -3.64 3.89 -17.75
C GLY A 128 -4.14 2.58 -17.15
N GLU A 129 -3.28 1.63 -16.91
CA GLU A 129 -3.67 0.43 -16.16
C GLU A 129 -3.86 0.77 -14.67
N THR A 130 -5.02 0.45 -14.14
CA THR A 130 -5.28 0.54 -12.71
C THR A 130 -4.97 -0.79 -12.06
N TRP A 131 -4.05 -0.77 -11.11
CA TRP A 131 -3.73 -1.92 -10.29
C TRP A 131 -4.49 -1.89 -8.97
N PHE A 132 -4.62 -3.05 -8.36
CA PHE A 132 -5.18 -3.25 -7.03
C PHE A 132 -4.22 -4.10 -6.20
N VAL A 133 -4.08 -3.74 -4.93
CA VAL A 133 -3.71 -4.70 -3.90
C VAL A 133 -4.95 -5.52 -3.61
N ALA A 134 -4.88 -6.82 -3.80
CA ALA A 134 -5.99 -7.75 -3.65
C ALA A 134 -5.68 -8.73 -2.52
N LEU A 135 -6.58 -8.85 -1.57
CA LEU A 135 -6.45 -9.72 -0.41
C LEU A 135 -7.61 -10.71 -0.38
N ALA A 136 -7.33 -11.98 -0.08
CA ALA A 136 -8.36 -12.90 0.38
C ALA A 136 -8.35 -12.88 1.91
N LEU A 137 -9.50 -12.63 2.49
CA LEU A 137 -9.72 -12.45 3.92
C LEU A 137 -10.58 -13.58 4.47
N GLU A 138 -10.20 -14.09 5.64
CA GLU A 138 -10.96 -15.13 6.36
C GLU A 138 -11.25 -14.65 7.78
N ARG A 139 -12.48 -14.88 8.26
CA ARG A 139 -12.81 -14.64 9.67
C ARG A 139 -12.11 -15.64 10.57
N THR A 140 -11.68 -15.17 11.74
CA THR A 140 -11.01 -16.01 12.74
C THR A 140 -11.90 -16.35 13.92
N GLY A 141 -13.21 -16.04 13.85
CA GLY A 141 -14.18 -16.33 14.92
C GLY A 141 -15.54 -15.70 14.63
N ASP A 142 -16.46 -15.81 15.58
CA ASP A 142 -17.85 -15.37 15.47
C ASP A 142 -18.11 -13.98 16.02
N ILE A 143 -17.08 -13.29 16.50
CA ILE A 143 -17.17 -11.93 17.03
C ILE A 143 -17.12 -10.89 15.92
N ALA A 144 -17.66 -9.69 16.20
CA ALA A 144 -17.46 -8.54 15.34
C ALA A 144 -15.96 -8.22 15.19
N GLY A 145 -15.58 -7.69 14.05
CA GLY A 145 -14.17 -7.38 13.80
C GLY A 145 -13.97 -6.50 12.57
N GLY A 146 -12.75 -6.49 12.06
CA GLY A 146 -12.37 -5.71 10.89
C GLY A 146 -10.90 -5.29 10.91
N PHE A 147 -10.59 -4.25 10.15
CA PHE A 147 -9.27 -3.61 10.13
C PHE A 147 -9.41 -2.11 9.78
N ALA A 148 -8.44 -1.32 10.21
CA ALA A 148 -8.47 0.13 10.02
C ALA A 148 -7.91 0.58 8.66
N ALA A 149 -6.96 -0.15 8.09
CA ALA A 149 -6.32 0.14 6.81
C ALA A 149 -5.51 -1.08 6.33
N VAL A 150 -4.97 -0.96 5.13
CA VAL A 150 -3.92 -1.85 4.60
C VAL A 150 -2.62 -1.07 4.50
N ASP A 151 -1.53 -1.58 5.04
CA ASP A 151 -0.18 -1.08 4.80
C ASP A 151 0.50 -1.92 3.72
N LEU A 152 0.81 -1.29 2.58
CA LEU A 152 1.54 -1.91 1.48
C LEU A 152 3.02 -1.56 1.57
N THR A 153 3.87 -2.55 1.76
CA THR A 153 5.33 -2.42 1.62
C THR A 153 5.71 -2.60 0.16
N TYR A 154 6.51 -1.70 -0.38
CA TYR A 154 7.01 -1.74 -1.75
C TYR A 154 8.46 -1.25 -1.81
N GLU A 155 9.17 -1.55 -2.90
CA GLU A 155 10.54 -1.11 -3.15
C GLU A 155 10.62 -0.17 -4.35
N VAL A 156 11.43 0.88 -4.19
CA VAL A 156 11.82 1.80 -5.26
C VAL A 156 13.34 1.92 -5.24
N ASN A 157 13.99 1.59 -6.34
CA ASN A 157 15.45 1.65 -6.46
C ASN A 157 16.21 0.88 -5.35
N GLY A 158 15.61 -0.20 -4.82
CA GLY A 158 16.17 -1.02 -3.74
C GLY A 158 15.94 -0.47 -2.33
N GLU A 159 15.18 0.61 -2.17
CA GLU A 159 14.76 1.13 -0.86
C GLU A 159 13.30 0.76 -0.59
N GLN A 160 13.02 0.29 0.63
CA GLN A 160 11.67 -0.07 1.04
C GLN A 160 10.91 1.15 1.57
N HIS A 161 9.63 1.23 1.16
CA HIS A 161 8.67 2.23 1.55
C HIS A 161 7.37 1.57 1.99
N VAL A 162 6.53 2.31 2.70
CA VAL A 162 5.19 1.86 3.08
C VAL A 162 4.17 2.90 2.64
N ALA A 163 3.14 2.46 1.91
CA ALA A 163 1.96 3.24 1.60
C ALA A 163 0.78 2.73 2.43
N ARG A 164 0.10 3.64 3.12
CA ARG A 164 -1.11 3.31 3.87
C ARG A 164 -2.34 3.54 3.03
N GLY A 165 -3.20 2.52 2.97
CA GLY A 165 -4.50 2.57 2.34
C GLY A 165 -5.50 3.47 3.06
N THR A 166 -6.58 3.79 2.38
CA THR A 166 -7.62 4.70 2.88
C THR A 166 -8.95 3.99 3.17
N GLN A 167 -9.00 2.69 2.92
CA GLN A 167 -10.21 1.90 3.18
C GLN A 167 -10.07 1.11 4.48
N SER A 168 -11.12 1.18 5.30
CA SER A 168 -11.31 0.31 6.45
C SER A 168 -12.45 -0.67 6.19
N MET A 169 -12.41 -1.83 6.82
CA MET A 169 -13.49 -2.80 6.76
C MET A 169 -13.93 -3.17 8.17
N SER A 170 -15.23 -3.35 8.35
CA SER A 170 -15.82 -3.94 9.55
C SER A 170 -16.83 -5.00 9.18
N PHE A 171 -17.07 -5.93 10.08
CA PHE A 171 -18.13 -6.93 9.97
C PHE A 171 -18.77 -7.14 11.36
N PRO A 172 -20.08 -7.38 11.42
CA PRO A 172 -20.79 -7.64 12.67
C PRO A 172 -20.44 -9.02 13.24
N ALA A 173 -20.84 -9.28 14.48
CA ALA A 173 -20.82 -10.63 15.03
C ALA A 173 -21.77 -11.53 14.23
N THR A 174 -21.55 -12.85 14.31
CA THR A 174 -22.43 -13.81 13.65
C THR A 174 -23.89 -13.63 14.07
N GLY A 175 -24.78 -13.48 13.09
CA GLY A 175 -26.21 -13.26 13.29
C GLY A 175 -26.60 -11.80 13.55
N GLU A 176 -25.69 -10.86 13.41
CA GLU A 176 -25.96 -9.42 13.48
C GLU A 176 -25.83 -8.78 12.09
N ASP A 177 -26.53 -7.67 11.87
CA ASP A 177 -26.46 -6.89 10.64
C ASP A 177 -25.49 -5.71 10.75
N CYS A 178 -25.02 -5.23 9.61
CA CYS A 178 -24.32 -3.94 9.53
C CYS A 178 -25.22 -2.79 9.99
N PRO A 179 -24.69 -1.79 10.73
CA PRO A 179 -25.45 -0.64 11.22
C PRO A 179 -25.95 0.31 10.10
#